data_f0eb7006bf800dc247bd2f0a00002ee2
#
_entry.id   f0eb7006bf800dc247bd2f0a00002ee2
#
_cell.length_a   1.000
_cell.length_b   1.000
_cell.length_c   1.000
_cell.angle_alpha   90.00
_cell.angle_beta   90.00
_cell.angle_gamma   90.00
#
_symmetry.space_group_name_H-M   'P 1'
#
loop_
_entity.id
_entity.type
_entity.pdbx_description
1 polymer ?
#
loop_
_entity_poly.entity_id
_entity_poly.type
_entity_poly.pdbx_seq_one_letter_code
_entity_poly.pdbx_strand_id
1 'polypeptide(L)'
;MKDTTKTITLFATTLILFSTISLATAQNQTRSYQLLDHPDGNITYELNVIIPENLHEYYTEKSHRLTSTNSFSNFVTPCALQPIADRLWEIYDNEEDFANGVLMIVHQIIYVETTPTKYPVETMVDAQGDCDLFSFIAASIMKAGGIDVVLLYYEEQTHMNIGVHLSSAPQDVRDNVCYVTNDGTRYYVAECTGGKWKEGWRVGECPADLKQVSAEVLTLENMEQVAPGQVSASFTTMNPSTLSLEVTPIISIQNSAITLHGQLDPEMPNENVTLYARVNNSPWTVIGTTTTQSNGSFEYLWTAETAGSYTIQAAWAGNNQYTGAISVTRSATVIPLFLTALIGIAVISAVIGAVAVLMARHTQQENLELQ
;
A
#
# COMPACT_ATOMS: atom_id res chain seq x y z
N MET A 1 -67.08 4.74 -46.45
CA MET A 1 -66.70 4.69 -45.03
C MET A 1 -65.19 4.47 -45.00
N LYS A 2 -64.51 5.46 -44.56
CA LYS A 2 -63.01 5.52 -44.62
C LYS A 2 -62.47 5.06 -43.26
N ASP A 3 -61.71 3.96 -43.25
CA ASP A 3 -60.86 3.57 -42.14
C ASP A 3 -59.57 4.36 -42.18
N THR A 4 -59.31 5.07 -41.09
CA THR A 4 -58.07 5.79 -40.87
C THR A 4 -57.25 4.99 -39.85
N THR A 5 -56.27 4.25 -40.36
CA THR A 5 -55.24 3.59 -39.55
C THR A 5 -54.23 4.63 -39.11
N LYS A 6 -54.17 4.95 -37.82
CA LYS A 6 -53.17 5.80 -37.24
C LYS A 6 -51.90 4.99 -36.95
N THR A 7 -50.89 5.17 -37.75
CA THR A 7 -49.52 4.66 -37.50
C THR A 7 -48.90 5.52 -36.43
N ILE A 8 -48.66 4.96 -35.24
CA ILE A 8 -47.88 5.60 -34.17
C ILE A 8 -46.42 5.25 -34.40
N THR A 9 -45.69 6.23 -34.91
CA THR A 9 -44.23 6.14 -35.02
C THR A 9 -43.62 6.49 -33.65
N LEU A 10 -43.11 5.47 -32.98
CA LEU A 10 -42.38 5.63 -31.71
C LEU A 10 -40.94 6.09 -32.01
N PHE A 11 -40.64 7.38 -31.87
CA PHE A 11 -39.25 7.88 -31.87
C PHE A 11 -38.60 7.52 -30.55
N ALA A 12 -37.77 6.48 -30.53
CA ALA A 12 -36.85 6.20 -29.46
C ALA A 12 -35.65 7.16 -29.56
N THR A 13 -35.69 8.29 -28.88
CA THR A 13 -34.57 9.16 -28.70
C THR A 13 -33.62 8.50 -27.67
N THR A 14 -32.59 7.81 -28.18
CA THR A 14 -31.50 7.31 -27.37
C THR A 14 -30.65 8.53 -26.96
N LEU A 15 -30.88 9.01 -25.75
CA LEU A 15 -30.03 10.06 -25.14
C LEU A 15 -28.71 9.39 -24.74
N ILE A 16 -27.68 9.52 -25.59
CA ILE A 16 -26.33 9.14 -25.25
C ILE A 16 -25.81 10.23 -24.30
N LEU A 17 -25.89 9.98 -23.01
CA LEU A 17 -25.14 10.75 -22.02
C LEU A 17 -23.65 10.41 -22.22
N PHE A 18 -22.93 11.26 -22.93
CA PHE A 18 -21.48 11.35 -22.79
C PHE A 18 -21.19 11.88 -21.38
N SER A 19 -21.04 10.99 -20.40
CA SER A 19 -20.32 11.33 -19.20
C SER A 19 -18.87 11.59 -19.60
N THR A 20 -18.49 12.85 -19.66
CA THR A 20 -17.08 13.23 -19.66
C THR A 20 -16.51 12.76 -18.32
N ILE A 21 -15.95 11.55 -18.32
CA ILE A 21 -15.08 11.11 -17.24
C ILE A 21 -13.88 12.05 -17.35
N SER A 22 -13.87 13.09 -16.52
CA SER A 22 -12.66 13.84 -16.26
C SER A 22 -11.70 12.82 -15.67
N LEU A 23 -10.74 12.35 -16.47
CA LEU A 23 -9.56 11.68 -15.95
C LEU A 23 -8.85 12.73 -15.10
N ALA A 24 -9.18 12.79 -13.81
CA ALA A 24 -8.32 13.43 -12.86
C ALA A 24 -7.00 12.68 -12.96
N THR A 25 -5.99 13.31 -13.51
CA THR A 25 -4.63 12.78 -13.47
C THR A 25 -4.26 12.72 -11.98
N ALA A 26 -4.12 11.53 -11.45
CA ALA A 26 -3.64 11.31 -10.10
C ALA A 26 -2.33 12.10 -9.94
N GLN A 27 -2.35 13.12 -9.08
CA GLN A 27 -1.21 14.01 -8.91
C GLN A 27 -0.38 13.51 -7.72
N ASN A 28 0.77 12.92 -8.01
CA ASN A 28 1.73 12.51 -6.99
C ASN A 28 2.13 13.72 -6.12
N GLN A 29 2.26 13.50 -4.82
CA GLN A 29 2.73 14.51 -3.88
C GLN A 29 4.25 14.38 -3.69
N THR A 30 4.98 15.51 -3.71
CA THR A 30 6.42 15.52 -3.48
C THR A 30 6.73 16.20 -2.16
N ARG A 31 7.64 15.61 -1.39
CA ARG A 31 8.22 16.18 -0.17
C ARG A 31 9.74 16.12 -0.27
N SER A 32 10.42 17.18 0.14
CA SER A 32 11.87 17.24 0.16
C SER A 32 12.35 17.42 1.60
N TYR A 33 13.36 16.65 1.97
CA TYR A 33 13.98 16.68 3.30
C TYR A 33 15.48 16.92 3.17
N GLN A 34 16.01 17.76 4.04
CA GLN A 34 17.44 18.00 4.14
C GLN A 34 18.07 17.04 5.13
N LEU A 35 19.20 16.47 4.79
CA LEU A 35 19.96 15.54 5.63
C LEU A 35 21.42 16.00 5.72
N LEU A 36 22.07 15.75 6.84
CA LEU A 36 23.52 15.85 6.98
C LEU A 36 24.12 14.44 6.85
N ASP A 37 25.35 14.36 6.35
CA ASP A 37 26.14 13.12 6.33
C ASP A 37 26.40 12.53 7.74
N HIS A 38 26.34 13.35 8.76
CA HIS A 38 26.49 13.02 10.17
C HIS A 38 25.86 14.16 11.02
N PRO A 39 25.37 13.93 12.25
CA PRO A 39 24.77 14.98 13.08
C PRO A 39 25.62 16.26 13.25
N ASP A 40 26.94 16.11 13.26
CA ASP A 40 27.90 17.22 13.27
C ASP A 40 28.58 17.45 11.91
N GLY A 41 28.06 16.84 10.84
CA GLY A 41 28.59 16.90 9.49
C GLY A 41 28.35 18.23 8.79
N ASN A 42 29.00 18.39 7.64
CA ASN A 42 28.93 19.62 6.83
C ASN A 42 28.37 19.34 5.41
N ILE A 43 28.25 18.09 5.02
CA ILE A 43 27.69 17.73 3.71
C ILE A 43 26.17 17.61 3.85
N THR A 44 25.47 18.39 3.04
CA THR A 44 24.00 18.37 3.02
C THR A 44 23.49 17.65 1.79
N TYR A 45 22.56 16.72 1.98
CA TYR A 45 21.82 16.03 0.93
C TYR A 45 20.38 16.52 0.92
N GLU A 46 19.75 16.53 -0.24
CA GLU A 46 18.31 16.77 -0.40
C GLU A 46 17.64 15.47 -0.84
N LEU A 47 16.88 14.87 0.06
CA LEU A 47 16.06 13.67 -0.22
C LEU A 47 14.69 14.09 -0.72
N ASN A 48 14.38 13.76 -1.96
CA ASN A 48 13.06 13.94 -2.56
C ASN A 48 12.24 12.66 -2.41
N VAL A 49 11.08 12.76 -1.78
CA VAL A 49 10.12 11.66 -1.60
C VAL A 49 8.87 11.97 -2.39
N ILE A 50 8.50 11.06 -3.28
CA ILE A 50 7.29 11.18 -4.10
C ILE A 50 6.30 10.12 -3.67
N ILE A 51 5.12 10.56 -3.29
CA ILE A 51 4.03 9.75 -2.78
C ILE A 51 2.98 9.60 -3.88
N PRO A 52 2.77 8.37 -4.40
CA PRO A 52 1.73 8.10 -5.36
C PRO A 52 0.33 8.35 -4.76
N GLU A 53 -0.55 9.02 -5.52
CA GLU A 53 -1.92 9.32 -5.07
C GLU A 53 -2.68 8.05 -4.65
N ASN A 54 -2.57 6.97 -5.43
CA ASN A 54 -3.24 5.71 -5.11
C ASN A 54 -2.76 5.09 -3.79
N LEU A 55 -1.50 5.32 -3.40
CA LEU A 55 -0.98 4.88 -2.11
C LEU A 55 -1.53 5.74 -0.97
N HIS A 56 -1.63 7.04 -1.17
CA HIS A 56 -2.26 7.97 -0.23
C HIS A 56 -3.74 7.64 -0.03
N GLU A 57 -4.50 7.45 -1.12
CA GLU A 57 -5.92 7.02 -1.07
C GLU A 57 -6.07 5.70 -0.28
N TYR A 58 -5.20 4.71 -0.53
CA TYR A 58 -5.22 3.45 0.19
C TYR A 58 -5.14 3.65 1.71
N TYR A 59 -4.23 4.49 2.20
CA TYR A 59 -4.08 4.74 3.63
C TYR A 59 -5.22 5.58 4.19
N THR A 60 -5.73 6.55 3.45
CA THR A 60 -6.89 7.37 3.84
C THR A 60 -8.16 6.54 4.01
N GLU A 61 -8.33 5.47 3.21
CA GLU A 61 -9.47 4.55 3.31
C GLU A 61 -9.34 3.51 4.42
N LYS A 62 -8.15 3.34 5.02
CA LYS A 62 -7.95 2.39 6.13
C LYS A 62 -8.62 2.87 7.41
N SER A 63 -8.82 1.94 8.34
CA SER A 63 -9.34 2.27 9.67
C SER A 63 -8.31 3.06 10.50
N HIS A 64 -8.69 4.24 10.97
CA HIS A 64 -7.91 5.09 11.85
C HIS A 64 -8.29 4.91 13.34
N ARG A 65 -9.03 3.84 13.64
CA ARG A 65 -9.55 3.61 14.98
C ARG A 65 -8.50 2.94 15.88
N LEU A 66 -8.18 3.59 16.98
CA LEU A 66 -7.45 3.01 18.10
C LEU A 66 -8.43 2.32 19.04
N THR A 67 -8.18 1.06 19.38
CA THR A 67 -9.00 0.26 20.32
C THR A 67 -8.25 -0.02 21.62
N SER A 68 -6.94 0.06 21.63
CA SER A 68 -6.04 -0.09 22.76
C SER A 68 -4.68 0.52 22.40
N THR A 69 -3.75 0.63 23.36
CA THR A 69 -2.37 1.08 23.11
C THR A 69 -1.64 0.17 22.12
N ASN A 70 -1.88 -1.14 22.14
CA ASN A 70 -1.33 -2.08 21.16
C ASN A 70 -1.78 -1.78 19.72
N SER A 71 -2.87 -1.03 19.52
CA SER A 71 -3.32 -0.64 18.17
C SER A 71 -2.39 0.38 17.50
N PHE A 72 -1.52 1.07 18.24
CA PHE A 72 -0.55 1.99 17.65
C PHE A 72 0.40 1.31 16.68
N SER A 73 0.79 0.06 16.95
CA SER A 73 1.66 -0.71 16.05
C SER A 73 1.06 -0.92 14.65
N ASN A 74 -0.27 -0.89 14.49
CA ASN A 74 -0.92 -1.00 13.18
C ASN A 74 -0.60 0.18 12.24
N PHE A 75 -0.20 1.32 12.82
CA PHE A 75 0.18 2.52 12.06
C PHE A 75 1.65 2.51 11.61
N VAL A 76 2.42 1.52 12.01
CA VAL A 76 3.80 1.34 11.52
C VAL A 76 3.76 0.56 10.20
N THR A 77 4.21 1.19 9.10
CA THR A 77 4.02 0.72 7.72
C THR A 77 5.35 0.67 6.95
N PRO A 78 6.30 -0.21 7.34
CA PRO A 78 7.65 -0.20 6.78
C PRO A 78 7.68 -0.47 5.29
N CYS A 79 6.82 -1.35 4.77
CA CYS A 79 6.80 -1.70 3.35
C CYS A 79 6.55 -0.49 2.43
N ALA A 80 5.70 0.45 2.85
CA ALA A 80 5.40 1.65 2.08
C ALA A 80 6.57 2.62 2.00
N LEU A 81 7.43 2.66 3.04
CA LEU A 81 8.55 3.62 3.18
C LEU A 81 9.92 3.00 2.89
N GLN A 82 9.98 1.74 2.44
CA GLN A 82 11.24 1.04 2.13
C GLN A 82 12.19 1.86 1.23
N PRO A 83 11.75 2.56 0.16
CA PRO A 83 12.68 3.33 -0.67
C PRO A 83 13.36 4.49 0.06
N ILE A 84 12.76 5.04 1.12
CA ILE A 84 13.42 6.04 1.96
C ILE A 84 14.59 5.40 2.70
N ALA A 85 14.36 4.26 3.34
CA ALA A 85 15.41 3.54 4.07
C ALA A 85 16.56 3.12 3.14
N ASP A 86 16.24 2.65 1.94
CA ASP A 86 17.25 2.27 0.93
C ASP A 86 18.16 3.46 0.57
N ARG A 87 17.58 4.68 0.40
CA ARG A 87 18.36 5.89 0.12
C ARG A 87 19.21 6.33 1.32
N LEU A 88 18.70 6.22 2.53
CA LEU A 88 19.47 6.57 3.73
C LEU A 88 20.71 5.69 3.87
N TRP A 89 20.63 4.39 3.58
CA TRP A 89 21.78 3.48 3.57
C TRP A 89 22.81 3.77 2.46
N GLU A 90 22.51 4.63 1.48
CA GLU A 90 23.50 5.08 0.51
C GLU A 90 24.45 6.16 1.07
N ILE A 91 24.04 6.86 2.13
CA ILE A 91 24.82 7.96 2.74
C ILE A 91 25.27 7.67 4.16
N TYR A 92 24.67 6.67 4.83
CA TYR A 92 25.03 6.28 6.20
C TYR A 92 25.61 4.87 6.23
N ASP A 93 26.77 4.71 6.88
CA ASP A 93 27.49 3.44 6.95
C ASP A 93 27.21 2.65 8.23
N ASN A 94 26.47 3.22 9.19
CA ASN A 94 26.19 2.62 10.48
C ASN A 94 24.79 2.94 10.98
N GLU A 95 24.30 2.12 11.94
CA GLU A 95 22.92 2.19 12.47
C GLU A 95 22.61 3.51 13.19
N GLU A 96 23.59 4.09 13.90
CA GLU A 96 23.40 5.35 14.65
C GLU A 96 23.21 6.54 13.72
N ASP A 97 24.06 6.70 12.70
CA ASP A 97 23.92 7.75 11.70
C ASP A 97 22.63 7.58 10.86
N PHE A 98 22.31 6.34 10.49
CA PHE A 98 21.05 6.04 9.82
C PHE A 98 19.84 6.48 10.67
N ALA A 99 19.83 6.11 11.95
CA ALA A 99 18.73 6.45 12.86
C ALA A 99 18.66 7.97 13.11
N ASN A 100 19.79 8.65 13.24
CA ASN A 100 19.85 10.11 13.32
C ASN A 100 19.36 10.76 12.02
N GLY A 101 19.66 10.19 10.85
CA GLY A 101 19.12 10.64 9.56
C GLY A 101 17.60 10.53 9.49
N VAL A 102 17.01 9.45 10.03
CA VAL A 102 15.55 9.32 10.15
C VAL A 102 14.98 10.40 11.06
N LEU A 103 15.62 10.71 12.20
CA LEU A 103 15.19 11.80 13.08
C LEU A 103 15.26 13.16 12.37
N MET A 104 16.29 13.41 11.54
CA MET A 104 16.37 14.63 10.73
C MET A 104 15.15 14.78 9.81
N ILE A 105 14.60 13.70 9.24
CA ILE A 105 13.40 13.74 8.41
C ILE A 105 12.20 14.19 9.23
N VAL A 106 11.91 13.53 10.35
CA VAL A 106 10.70 13.82 11.13
C VAL A 106 10.75 15.18 11.81
N HIS A 107 11.94 15.67 12.19
CA HIS A 107 12.13 17.00 12.75
C HIS A 107 11.89 18.15 11.76
N GLN A 108 11.68 17.89 10.47
CA GLN A 108 11.30 18.88 9.47
C GLN A 108 9.79 18.95 9.24
N ILE A 109 9.03 18.03 9.83
CA ILE A 109 7.57 18.02 9.74
C ILE A 109 7.00 19.01 10.78
N ILE A 110 5.98 19.77 10.41
CA ILE A 110 5.40 20.78 11.28
C ILE A 110 4.59 20.12 12.40
N TYR A 111 4.83 20.49 13.66
CA TYR A 111 4.07 19.96 14.78
C TYR A 111 2.69 20.59 14.86
N VAL A 112 1.64 19.77 14.76
CA VAL A 112 0.23 20.16 14.92
C VAL A 112 -0.51 18.97 15.53
N GLU A 113 -1.18 19.18 16.67
CA GLU A 113 -2.07 18.17 17.25
C GLU A 113 -3.10 17.70 16.21
N THR A 114 -3.18 16.41 15.99
CA THR A 114 -3.92 15.81 14.89
C THR A 114 -4.89 14.74 15.38
N THR A 115 -6.12 14.80 14.92
CA THR A 115 -7.16 13.79 15.18
C THR A 115 -7.98 13.59 13.90
N PRO A 116 -8.26 12.36 13.48
CA PRO A 116 -7.80 11.08 14.03
C PRO A 116 -6.33 10.81 13.77
N THR A 117 -5.77 9.79 14.44
CA THR A 117 -4.44 9.24 14.17
C THR A 117 -4.29 8.84 12.69
N LYS A 118 -3.15 9.18 12.06
CA LYS A 118 -2.89 8.97 10.63
C LYS A 118 -1.75 7.99 10.37
N TYR A 119 -1.76 7.39 9.20
CA TYR A 119 -0.65 6.58 8.72
C TYR A 119 0.53 7.45 8.24
N PRO A 120 1.77 6.95 8.24
CA PRO A 120 2.95 7.68 7.79
C PRO A 120 2.81 8.36 6.44
N VAL A 121 2.24 7.67 5.45
CA VAL A 121 2.02 8.22 4.10
C VAL A 121 1.10 9.44 4.13
N GLU A 122 0.01 9.42 4.91
CA GLU A 122 -0.91 10.55 5.07
C GLU A 122 -0.22 11.73 5.77
N THR A 123 0.52 11.44 6.86
CA THR A 123 1.26 12.47 7.60
C THR A 123 2.32 13.16 6.74
N MET A 124 3.02 12.38 5.89
CA MET A 124 3.97 12.95 4.94
C MET A 124 3.29 13.79 3.87
N VAL A 125 2.10 13.41 3.37
CA VAL A 125 1.31 14.21 2.42
C VAL A 125 0.86 15.51 3.07
N ASP A 126 0.40 15.48 4.31
CA ASP A 126 -0.06 16.68 5.02
C ASP A 126 1.11 17.58 5.46
N ALA A 127 2.32 17.04 5.56
CA ALA A 127 3.53 17.68 6.08
C ALA A 127 3.33 18.29 7.48
N GLN A 128 2.44 17.71 8.27
CA GLN A 128 2.16 18.10 9.65
C GLN A 128 1.63 16.89 10.45
N GLY A 129 1.87 16.91 11.76
CA GLY A 129 1.45 15.86 12.68
C GLY A 129 1.90 16.15 14.11
N ASP A 130 1.72 15.19 14.97
CA ASP A 130 2.12 15.24 16.38
C ASP A 130 3.05 14.09 16.77
N CYS A 131 3.30 13.87 18.05
CA CYS A 131 4.33 12.97 18.53
C CYS A 131 4.13 11.51 18.10
N ASP A 132 2.91 10.99 18.10
CA ASP A 132 2.62 9.61 17.67
C ASP A 132 2.80 9.47 16.15
N LEU A 133 2.33 10.43 15.35
CA LEU A 133 2.47 10.40 13.89
C LEU A 133 3.94 10.45 13.46
N PHE A 134 4.77 11.27 14.13
CA PHE A 134 6.20 11.32 13.87
C PHE A 134 6.90 10.03 14.28
N SER A 135 6.49 9.44 15.41
CA SER A 135 6.99 8.14 15.87
C SER A 135 6.65 7.01 14.90
N PHE A 136 5.45 7.02 14.28
CA PHE A 136 5.09 6.03 13.26
C PHE A 136 5.92 6.18 11.98
N ILE A 137 6.21 7.40 11.53
CA ILE A 137 7.11 7.61 10.38
C ILE A 137 8.50 7.09 10.70
N ALA A 138 9.07 7.51 11.84
CA ALA A 138 10.41 7.12 12.25
C ALA A 138 10.53 5.60 12.42
N ALA A 139 9.60 4.98 13.16
CA ALA A 139 9.57 3.53 13.34
C ALA A 139 9.43 2.77 12.00
N SER A 140 8.60 3.28 11.08
CA SER A 140 8.42 2.68 9.76
C SER A 140 9.69 2.70 8.92
N ILE A 141 10.39 3.84 8.85
CA ILE A 141 11.64 3.95 8.09
C ILE A 141 12.74 3.12 8.74
N MET A 142 12.90 3.17 10.07
CA MET A 142 13.90 2.38 10.78
C MET A 142 13.67 0.88 10.61
N LYS A 143 12.41 0.45 10.72
CA LYS A 143 12.05 -0.97 10.52
C LYS A 143 12.28 -1.41 9.08
N ALA A 144 11.97 -0.56 8.09
CA ALA A 144 12.31 -0.79 6.69
C ALA A 144 13.84 -0.91 6.48
N GLY A 145 14.62 -0.12 7.18
CA GLY A 145 16.09 -0.19 7.18
C GLY A 145 16.69 -1.39 7.94
N GLY A 146 15.85 -2.26 8.50
CA GLY A 146 16.31 -3.47 9.22
C GLY A 146 16.68 -3.23 10.68
N ILE A 147 16.45 -2.03 11.22
CA ILE A 147 16.73 -1.70 12.62
C ILE A 147 15.57 -2.18 13.50
N ASP A 148 15.91 -2.78 14.63
CA ASP A 148 14.89 -3.17 15.61
C ASP A 148 14.46 -1.96 16.44
N VAL A 149 13.12 -1.75 16.51
CA VAL A 149 12.52 -0.55 17.07
C VAL A 149 11.21 -0.89 17.77
N VAL A 150 10.93 -0.14 18.85
CA VAL A 150 9.67 -0.19 19.61
C VAL A 150 9.08 1.22 19.73
N LEU A 151 7.76 1.32 19.95
CA LEU A 151 7.15 2.59 20.35
C LEU A 151 7.24 2.72 21.87
N LEU A 152 7.52 3.93 22.35
CA LEU A 152 7.58 4.28 23.76
C LEU A 152 6.44 5.26 24.06
N TYR A 153 5.41 4.77 24.75
CA TYR A 153 4.24 5.56 25.08
C TYR A 153 4.28 6.02 26.55
N TYR A 154 4.16 7.32 26.77
CA TYR A 154 4.15 7.99 28.05
C TYR A 154 2.74 8.49 28.34
N GLU A 155 1.92 7.65 28.97
CA GLU A 155 0.49 7.91 29.17
C GLU A 155 0.21 9.21 29.92
N GLU A 156 0.91 9.47 31.03
CA GLU A 156 0.70 10.67 31.86
C GLU A 156 1.10 11.97 31.15
N GLN A 157 2.08 11.91 30.25
CA GLN A 157 2.55 13.03 29.44
C GLN A 157 1.81 13.16 28.11
N THR A 158 0.93 12.21 27.80
CA THR A 158 0.30 12.10 26.47
C THR A 158 1.31 12.26 25.34
N HIS A 159 2.43 11.56 25.46
CA HIS A 159 3.56 11.68 24.56
C HIS A 159 3.99 10.31 24.02
N MET A 160 4.53 10.30 22.81
CA MET A 160 5.11 9.12 22.19
C MET A 160 6.42 9.50 21.52
N ASN A 161 7.41 8.63 21.69
CA ASN A 161 8.63 8.59 20.89
C ASN A 161 8.98 7.11 20.59
N ILE A 162 10.19 6.82 20.12
CA ILE A 162 10.59 5.46 19.80
C ILE A 162 11.83 5.03 20.60
N GLY A 163 11.96 3.72 20.79
CA GLY A 163 13.17 3.09 21.29
C GLY A 163 13.86 2.35 20.14
N VAL A 164 15.15 2.59 19.95
CA VAL A 164 15.95 2.03 18.87
C VAL A 164 16.99 1.08 19.44
N HIS A 165 17.03 -0.15 18.98
CA HIS A 165 18.10 -1.09 19.33
C HIS A 165 19.25 -0.92 18.35
N LEU A 166 20.42 -0.59 18.88
CA LEU A 166 21.67 -0.47 18.12
C LEU A 166 22.64 -1.58 18.53
N SER A 167 23.48 -2.01 17.62
CA SER A 167 24.54 -3.01 17.86
C SER A 167 25.59 -2.53 18.88
N SER A 168 25.74 -1.20 19.04
CA SER A 168 26.58 -0.55 20.04
C SER A 168 25.83 0.62 20.70
N ALA A 169 26.30 1.07 21.86
CA ALA A 169 25.75 2.27 22.48
C ALA A 169 26.03 3.51 21.60
N PRO A 170 25.06 4.44 21.49
CA PRO A 170 25.23 5.64 20.68
C PRO A 170 26.42 6.49 21.18
N GLN A 171 27.14 7.09 20.24
CA GLN A 171 28.36 7.88 20.49
C GLN A 171 28.13 9.39 20.32
N ASP A 172 27.08 9.77 19.55
CA ASP A 172 26.82 11.17 19.20
C ASP A 172 25.96 11.91 20.23
N VAL A 173 25.67 11.26 21.35
CA VAL A 173 24.85 11.82 22.44
C VAL A 173 25.55 12.98 23.11
N ARG A 174 24.88 14.13 23.23
CA ARG A 174 25.41 15.35 23.86
C ARG A 174 25.26 15.39 25.40
N ASP A 175 24.54 14.42 25.98
CA ASP A 175 24.29 14.28 27.42
C ASP A 175 24.35 12.78 27.80
N ASN A 176 23.83 12.41 28.97
CA ASN A 176 23.75 11.02 29.37
C ASN A 176 22.81 10.21 28.47
N VAL A 177 23.27 9.01 28.10
CA VAL A 177 22.49 8.11 27.24
C VAL A 177 21.23 7.64 27.95
N CYS A 178 20.09 7.90 27.33
CA CYS A 178 18.76 7.45 27.77
C CYS A 178 18.35 6.17 27.02
N TYR A 179 17.86 5.19 27.73
CA TYR A 179 17.36 3.95 27.16
C TYR A 179 16.28 3.32 28.04
N VAL A 180 15.48 2.45 27.45
CA VAL A 180 14.60 1.52 28.15
C VAL A 180 15.08 0.08 27.91
N THR A 181 14.70 -0.85 28.80
CA THR A 181 15.02 -2.27 28.62
C THR A 181 13.71 -3.05 28.55
N ASN A 182 13.57 -3.84 27.49
CA ASN A 182 12.44 -4.75 27.31
C ASN A 182 12.96 -6.15 26.99
N ASP A 183 12.56 -7.15 27.77
CA ASP A 183 12.99 -8.56 27.64
C ASP A 183 14.51 -8.75 27.49
N GLY A 184 15.29 -7.95 28.23
CA GLY A 184 16.76 -7.98 28.22
C GLY A 184 17.41 -7.22 27.05
N THR A 185 16.63 -6.73 26.09
CA THR A 185 17.09 -5.91 24.98
C THR A 185 17.05 -4.43 25.38
N ARG A 186 18.14 -3.70 25.07
CA ARG A 186 18.24 -2.26 25.30
C ARG A 186 17.78 -1.50 24.09
N TYR A 187 16.84 -0.57 24.28
CA TYR A 187 16.33 0.34 23.27
C TYR A 187 16.69 1.78 23.66
N TYR A 188 17.51 2.44 22.87
CA TYR A 188 17.90 3.84 23.09
C TYR A 188 16.75 4.77 22.68
N VAL A 189 16.44 5.74 23.53
CA VAL A 189 15.37 6.70 23.26
C VAL A 189 15.72 7.51 22.01
N ALA A 190 14.76 7.68 21.12
CA ALA A 190 14.86 8.53 19.95
C ALA A 190 13.63 9.44 19.91
N GLU A 191 13.83 10.70 20.31
CA GLU A 191 12.78 11.71 20.37
C GLU A 191 12.43 12.19 18.96
N CYS A 192 11.17 11.99 18.56
CA CYS A 192 10.71 12.28 17.22
C CYS A 192 10.17 13.70 17.05
N THR A 193 9.93 14.44 18.15
CA THR A 193 9.50 15.84 18.11
C THR A 193 10.67 16.79 18.23
N GLY A 194 10.60 17.98 17.61
CA GLY A 194 11.63 19.01 17.72
C GLY A 194 11.87 19.75 16.42
N GLY A 195 11.52 20.99 16.32
CA GLY A 195 11.49 21.76 15.07
C GLY A 195 12.83 22.23 14.49
N LYS A 196 13.97 21.75 15.00
CA LYS A 196 15.30 22.16 14.51
C LYS A 196 16.08 20.95 14.05
N TRP A 197 15.83 20.51 12.83
CA TRP A 197 16.39 19.27 12.32
C TRP A 197 17.94 19.15 12.36
N LYS A 198 18.69 20.24 12.23
CA LYS A 198 20.17 20.24 12.36
C LYS A 198 20.64 20.11 13.80
N GLU A 199 19.88 20.66 14.74
CA GLU A 199 20.18 20.72 16.17
C GLU A 199 19.21 19.87 16.98
N GLY A 200 18.42 19.03 16.29
CA GLY A 200 17.39 18.18 16.87
C GLY A 200 17.93 17.13 17.82
N TRP A 201 17.05 16.35 18.39
CA TRP A 201 17.39 15.21 19.23
C TRP A 201 18.16 14.16 18.43
N ARG A 202 19.12 13.52 19.10
CA ARG A 202 19.89 12.38 18.59
C ARG A 202 19.45 11.11 19.29
N VAL A 203 19.69 9.96 18.68
CA VAL A 203 19.41 8.66 19.32
C VAL A 203 20.17 8.56 20.64
N GLY A 204 19.49 8.18 21.72
CA GLY A 204 20.03 8.15 23.08
C GLY A 204 19.79 9.44 23.87
N GLU A 205 19.29 10.49 23.27
CA GLU A 205 18.90 11.72 23.98
C GLU A 205 17.42 11.69 24.36
N CYS A 206 17.10 12.32 25.48
CA CYS A 206 15.75 12.33 26.03
C CYS A 206 15.41 13.71 26.62
N PRO A 207 14.21 14.26 26.34
CA PRO A 207 13.72 15.45 27.01
C PRO A 207 13.78 15.35 28.54
N ALA A 208 14.06 16.46 29.20
CA ALA A 208 14.30 16.47 30.64
C ALA A 208 13.08 16.02 31.47
N ASP A 209 11.90 16.28 31.00
CA ASP A 209 10.61 15.89 31.60
C ASP A 209 10.31 14.39 31.44
N LEU A 210 10.92 13.71 30.49
CA LEU A 210 10.77 12.27 30.26
C LEU A 210 11.86 11.43 30.92
N LYS A 211 12.98 12.02 31.38
CA LYS A 211 14.14 11.29 31.94
C LYS A 211 13.82 10.41 33.16
N GLN A 212 12.78 10.75 33.91
CA GLN A 212 12.37 10.04 35.14
C GLN A 212 10.99 9.32 34.99
N VAL A 213 10.45 9.30 33.78
CA VAL A 213 9.13 8.72 33.50
C VAL A 213 9.30 7.34 32.87
N SER A 214 8.49 6.38 33.32
CA SER A 214 8.44 5.08 32.70
C SER A 214 7.56 5.12 31.47
N ALA A 215 8.10 4.66 30.34
CA ALA A 215 7.33 4.43 29.13
C ALA A 215 6.69 3.03 29.12
N GLU A 216 5.49 2.90 28.58
CA GLU A 216 4.96 1.63 28.11
C GLU A 216 5.69 1.28 26.82
N VAL A 217 6.30 0.09 26.74
CA VAL A 217 7.01 -0.38 25.56
C VAL A 217 6.03 -1.18 24.69
N LEU A 218 5.76 -0.68 23.50
CA LEU A 218 4.85 -1.30 22.54
C LEU A 218 5.66 -1.94 21.41
N THR A 219 5.63 -3.26 21.34
CA THR A 219 6.28 -4.01 20.25
C THR A 219 5.53 -3.87 18.93
N LEU A 220 6.21 -4.07 17.81
CA LEU A 220 5.65 -3.88 16.47
C LEU A 220 5.10 -5.17 15.85
N GLU A 221 4.61 -6.11 16.66
CA GLU A 221 4.10 -7.41 16.19
C GLU A 221 2.91 -7.28 15.21
N ASN A 222 2.10 -6.25 15.38
CA ASN A 222 0.93 -5.99 14.55
C ASN A 222 1.17 -4.94 13.44
N MET A 223 2.42 -4.57 13.18
CA MET A 223 2.75 -3.65 12.09
C MET A 223 2.30 -4.20 10.73
N GLU A 224 2.08 -3.31 9.77
CA GLU A 224 1.70 -3.73 8.42
C GLU A 224 2.83 -4.51 7.75
N GLN A 225 2.49 -5.71 7.24
CA GLN A 225 3.46 -6.60 6.58
C GLN A 225 3.52 -6.42 5.07
N VAL A 226 2.48 -5.86 4.46
CA VAL A 226 2.36 -5.68 3.01
C VAL A 226 1.54 -4.43 2.70
N ALA A 227 2.09 -3.55 1.87
CA ALA A 227 1.38 -2.41 1.29
C ALA A 227 1.20 -2.61 -0.23
N PRO A 228 0.12 -2.08 -0.85
CA PRO A 228 -0.13 -2.25 -2.30
C PRO A 228 0.74 -1.35 -3.17
N GLY A 229 1.81 -0.81 -2.63
CA GLY A 229 2.80 0.03 -3.29
C GLY A 229 3.74 0.70 -2.30
N GLN A 230 4.63 1.52 -2.81
CA GLN A 230 5.67 2.21 -2.06
C GLN A 230 5.78 3.67 -2.52
N VAL A 231 6.31 4.53 -1.66
CA VAL A 231 6.80 5.84 -2.09
C VAL A 231 8.01 5.68 -3.00
N SER A 232 8.43 6.75 -3.68
CA SER A 232 9.73 6.80 -4.34
C SER A 232 10.63 7.77 -3.62
N ALA A 233 11.93 7.47 -3.54
CA ALA A 233 12.89 8.32 -2.88
C ALA A 233 14.17 8.46 -3.71
N SER A 234 14.71 9.68 -3.81
CA SER A 234 15.95 9.96 -4.57
C SER A 234 16.64 11.22 -4.05
N PHE A 235 17.94 11.28 -4.21
CA PHE A 235 18.72 12.51 -4.02
C PHE A 235 18.75 13.41 -5.27
N THR A 236 18.04 13.05 -6.32
CA THR A 236 17.90 13.84 -7.55
C THR A 236 16.43 14.02 -7.91
N THR A 237 16.11 15.05 -8.70
CA THR A 237 14.75 15.21 -9.24
C THR A 237 14.42 14.05 -10.18
N MET A 238 13.30 13.36 -9.93
CA MET A 238 12.83 12.24 -10.72
C MET A 238 11.81 12.68 -11.77
N ASN A 239 11.84 12.03 -12.95
CA ASN A 239 10.80 12.18 -13.97
C ASN A 239 9.54 11.37 -13.59
N PRO A 240 8.34 11.81 -13.97
CA PRO A 240 7.13 11.04 -13.73
C PRO A 240 7.10 9.73 -14.52
N SER A 241 6.41 8.73 -13.98
CA SER A 241 6.06 7.50 -14.68
C SER A 241 4.61 7.10 -14.42
N THR A 242 4.07 6.21 -15.25
CA THR A 242 2.73 5.64 -15.07
C THR A 242 2.76 4.12 -15.27
N LEU A 243 1.85 3.40 -14.61
CA LEU A 243 1.72 1.96 -14.72
C LEU A 243 0.25 1.60 -14.98
N SER A 244 0.01 0.83 -16.04
CA SER A 244 -1.32 0.28 -16.33
C SER A 244 -1.41 -1.19 -15.89
N LEU A 245 -2.64 -1.67 -15.68
CA LEU A 245 -2.93 -3.08 -15.41
C LEU A 245 -4.25 -3.47 -16.06
N GLU A 246 -4.27 -4.62 -16.71
CA GLU A 246 -5.46 -5.30 -17.20
C GLU A 246 -5.48 -6.74 -16.71
N VAL A 247 -6.70 -7.29 -16.55
CA VAL A 247 -6.95 -8.62 -15.99
C VAL A 247 -7.84 -9.40 -16.93
N THR A 248 -7.41 -10.56 -17.38
CA THR A 248 -8.16 -11.40 -18.36
C THR A 248 -8.05 -12.89 -17.99
N PRO A 249 -9.18 -13.58 -17.87
CA PRO A 249 -10.56 -13.08 -17.87
C PRO A 249 -10.95 -12.40 -16.53
N ILE A 250 -11.92 -11.49 -16.56
CA ILE A 250 -12.48 -10.85 -15.35
C ILE A 250 -13.38 -11.78 -14.53
N ILE A 251 -13.85 -12.88 -15.13
CA ILE A 251 -14.55 -13.96 -14.44
C ILE A 251 -13.80 -15.26 -14.76
N SER A 252 -13.35 -15.95 -13.72
CA SER A 252 -12.59 -17.18 -13.83
C SER A 252 -13.16 -18.25 -12.90
N ILE A 253 -12.66 -19.47 -13.02
CA ILE A 253 -12.98 -20.59 -12.14
C ILE A 253 -11.80 -20.79 -11.18
N GLN A 254 -12.06 -21.17 -9.95
CA GLN A 254 -11.06 -21.52 -8.96
C GLN A 254 -10.02 -22.48 -9.54
N ASN A 255 -8.74 -22.20 -9.31
CA ASN A 255 -7.57 -22.88 -9.84
C ASN A 255 -7.37 -22.79 -11.36
N SER A 256 -8.08 -21.87 -12.04
CA SER A 256 -7.82 -21.54 -13.44
C SER A 256 -6.89 -20.34 -13.56
N ALA A 257 -6.14 -20.27 -14.65
CA ALA A 257 -5.21 -19.19 -14.92
C ALA A 257 -5.95 -17.86 -15.24
N ILE A 258 -5.42 -16.78 -14.71
CA ILE A 258 -5.79 -15.39 -14.99
C ILE A 258 -4.53 -14.69 -15.47
N THR A 259 -4.58 -14.05 -16.62
CA THR A 259 -3.47 -13.26 -17.15
C THR A 259 -3.58 -11.83 -16.65
N LEU A 260 -2.52 -11.34 -16.03
CA LEU A 260 -2.32 -9.97 -15.61
C LEU A 260 -1.31 -9.35 -16.56
N HIS A 261 -1.67 -8.29 -17.27
CA HIS A 261 -0.76 -7.62 -18.18
C HIS A 261 -0.91 -6.10 -18.09
N GLY A 262 0.13 -5.38 -18.46
CA GLY A 262 0.14 -3.92 -18.38
C GLY A 262 1.35 -3.30 -19.04
N GLN A 263 1.48 -2.00 -18.85
CA GLN A 263 2.49 -1.16 -19.49
C GLN A 263 3.06 -0.19 -18.46
N LEU A 264 4.37 -0.12 -18.40
CA LEU A 264 5.13 0.94 -17.73
C LEU A 264 5.47 2.02 -18.78
N ASP A 265 5.16 3.27 -18.45
CA ASP A 265 5.51 4.44 -19.26
C ASP A 265 6.32 5.43 -18.41
N PRO A 266 7.51 5.88 -18.86
CA PRO A 266 8.14 5.54 -20.15
C PRO A 266 8.57 4.08 -20.25
N GLU A 267 8.75 3.61 -21.49
CA GLU A 267 9.17 2.24 -21.79
C GLU A 267 10.56 1.97 -21.18
N MET A 268 10.62 1.11 -20.18
CA MET A 268 11.86 0.70 -19.51
C MET A 268 11.92 -0.82 -19.42
N PRO A 269 12.97 -1.45 -19.94
CA PRO A 269 13.13 -2.90 -19.86
C PRO A 269 13.70 -3.35 -18.51
N ASN A 270 13.39 -4.59 -18.13
CA ASN A 270 13.93 -5.29 -16.96
C ASN A 270 13.59 -4.64 -15.62
N GLU A 271 12.55 -3.80 -15.55
CA GLU A 271 12.06 -3.22 -14.32
C GLU A 271 11.13 -4.21 -13.59
N ASN A 272 11.27 -4.33 -12.28
CA ASN A 272 10.49 -5.26 -11.47
C ASN A 272 9.12 -4.69 -11.14
N VAL A 273 8.06 -5.32 -11.65
CA VAL A 273 6.67 -4.99 -11.32
C VAL A 273 6.14 -6.00 -10.31
N THR A 274 5.72 -5.53 -9.16
CA THR A 274 5.11 -6.37 -8.11
C THR A 274 3.59 -6.34 -8.25
N LEU A 275 2.97 -7.52 -8.18
CA LEU A 275 1.54 -7.73 -8.31
C LEU A 275 0.95 -8.07 -6.94
N TYR A 276 -0.12 -7.38 -6.60
CA TYR A 276 -0.82 -7.51 -5.35
C TYR A 276 -2.27 -7.91 -5.61
N ALA A 277 -2.82 -8.73 -4.72
CA ALA A 277 -4.24 -9.03 -4.71
C ALA A 277 -4.79 -9.10 -3.29
N ARG A 278 -6.08 -8.83 -3.15
CA ARG A 278 -6.88 -9.11 -1.95
C ARG A 278 -8.20 -9.74 -2.36
N VAL A 279 -8.70 -10.68 -1.57
CA VAL A 279 -9.99 -11.34 -1.78
C VAL A 279 -10.99 -10.91 -0.72
N ASN A 280 -12.20 -10.52 -1.10
CA ASN A 280 -13.30 -10.17 -0.18
C ASN A 280 -12.88 -9.18 0.94
N ASN A 281 -12.11 -8.15 0.60
CA ASN A 281 -11.56 -7.14 1.54
C ASN A 281 -10.58 -7.69 2.60
N SER A 282 -9.98 -8.86 2.37
CA SER A 282 -8.83 -9.32 3.18
C SER A 282 -7.64 -8.35 3.04
N PRO A 283 -6.62 -8.47 3.90
CA PRO A 283 -5.36 -7.76 3.69
C PRO A 283 -4.78 -8.02 2.30
N TRP A 284 -4.03 -7.05 1.77
CA TRP A 284 -3.27 -7.21 0.54
C TRP A 284 -2.19 -8.28 0.70
N THR A 285 -2.00 -9.07 -0.34
CA THR A 285 -0.94 -10.07 -0.45
C THR A 285 -0.19 -9.89 -1.76
N VAL A 286 1.12 -10.11 -1.74
CA VAL A 286 1.90 -10.21 -2.97
C VAL A 286 1.56 -11.54 -3.64
N ILE A 287 1.10 -11.47 -4.90
CA ILE A 287 0.77 -12.66 -5.70
C ILE A 287 1.87 -13.01 -6.70
N GLY A 288 2.83 -12.10 -6.92
CA GLY A 288 4.00 -12.35 -7.73
C GLY A 288 4.73 -11.08 -8.14
N THR A 289 5.86 -11.31 -8.81
CA THR A 289 6.68 -10.26 -9.43
C THR A 289 7.01 -10.68 -10.85
N THR A 290 6.99 -9.75 -11.77
CA THR A 290 7.40 -9.94 -13.17
C THR A 290 8.31 -8.80 -13.61
N THR A 291 8.97 -8.94 -14.75
CA THR A 291 9.82 -7.88 -15.31
C THR A 291 9.23 -7.32 -16.60
N THR A 292 9.47 -6.03 -16.83
CA THR A 292 9.08 -5.37 -18.07
C THR A 292 9.94 -5.83 -19.26
N GLN A 293 9.33 -5.91 -20.43
CA GLN A 293 9.97 -6.16 -21.71
C GLN A 293 10.60 -4.87 -22.26
N SER A 294 11.25 -4.96 -23.43
CA SER A 294 11.92 -3.82 -24.09
C SER A 294 11.01 -2.64 -24.42
N ASN A 295 9.72 -2.90 -24.58
CA ASN A 295 8.68 -1.88 -24.84
C ASN A 295 7.94 -1.46 -23.56
N GLY A 296 8.45 -1.81 -22.36
CA GLY A 296 7.82 -1.49 -21.08
C GLY A 296 6.60 -2.36 -20.73
N SER A 297 6.16 -3.28 -21.61
CA SER A 297 5.05 -4.18 -21.29
C SER A 297 5.47 -5.27 -20.30
N PHE A 298 4.52 -5.73 -19.50
CA PHE A 298 4.70 -6.88 -18.62
C PHE A 298 3.50 -7.81 -18.68
N GLU A 299 3.74 -9.09 -18.39
CA GLU A 299 2.71 -10.12 -18.28
C GLU A 299 3.03 -11.04 -17.11
N TYR A 300 2.00 -11.49 -16.40
CA TYR A 300 2.09 -12.45 -15.32
C TYR A 300 0.89 -13.38 -15.35
N LEU A 301 1.15 -14.70 -15.33
CA LEU A 301 0.12 -15.71 -15.25
C LEU A 301 -0.11 -16.10 -13.80
N TRP A 302 -1.29 -15.79 -13.28
CA TRP A 302 -1.67 -16.03 -11.90
C TRP A 302 -2.81 -17.05 -11.80
N THR A 303 -2.76 -17.89 -10.77
CA THR A 303 -3.82 -18.87 -10.46
C THR A 303 -4.42 -18.57 -9.09
N ALA A 304 -5.70 -18.20 -9.06
CA ALA A 304 -6.41 -17.90 -7.82
C ALA A 304 -6.95 -19.18 -7.17
N GLU A 305 -6.40 -19.53 -6.01
CA GLU A 305 -6.74 -20.74 -5.26
C GLU A 305 -8.05 -20.60 -4.45
N THR A 306 -8.43 -19.40 -4.10
CA THR A 306 -9.62 -19.09 -3.31
C THR A 306 -10.71 -18.48 -4.19
N ALA A 307 -11.95 -18.96 -4.05
CA ALA A 307 -13.09 -18.34 -4.72
C ALA A 307 -13.51 -17.04 -4.01
N GLY A 308 -13.93 -16.03 -4.78
CA GLY A 308 -14.33 -14.74 -4.23
C GLY A 308 -14.18 -13.59 -5.21
N SER A 309 -14.43 -12.38 -4.72
CA SER A 309 -14.20 -11.15 -5.47
C SER A 309 -12.79 -10.65 -5.15
N TYR A 310 -11.95 -10.57 -6.15
CA TYR A 310 -10.58 -10.07 -6.04
C TYR A 310 -10.49 -8.61 -6.47
N THR A 311 -9.68 -7.86 -5.73
CA THR A 311 -9.14 -6.57 -6.15
C THR A 311 -7.65 -6.78 -6.40
N ILE A 312 -7.14 -6.34 -7.57
CA ILE A 312 -5.79 -6.59 -8.04
C ILE A 312 -5.14 -5.27 -8.40
N GLN A 313 -3.85 -5.12 -8.10
CA GLN A 313 -3.07 -3.92 -8.36
C GLN A 313 -1.64 -4.30 -8.73
N ALA A 314 -1.00 -3.50 -9.58
CA ALA A 314 0.40 -3.60 -9.91
C ALA A 314 1.14 -2.36 -9.37
N ALA A 315 2.37 -2.53 -8.91
CA ALA A 315 3.23 -1.44 -8.49
C ALA A 315 4.67 -1.64 -8.98
N TRP A 316 5.29 -0.53 -9.33
CA TRP A 316 6.71 -0.40 -9.61
C TRP A 316 7.30 0.63 -8.66
N ALA A 317 8.39 0.30 -7.97
CA ALA A 317 8.98 1.14 -6.92
C ALA A 317 9.68 2.39 -7.46
N GLY A 318 9.90 2.48 -8.78
CA GLY A 318 10.72 3.53 -9.38
C GLY A 318 12.21 3.17 -9.42
N ASN A 319 12.99 4.13 -9.91
CA ASN A 319 14.45 4.05 -9.92
C ASN A 319 15.06 5.45 -9.70
N ASN A 320 16.37 5.61 -9.88
CA ASN A 320 17.06 6.89 -9.65
C ASN A 320 16.68 8.02 -10.63
N GLN A 321 15.93 7.73 -11.69
CA GLN A 321 15.54 8.69 -12.74
C GLN A 321 14.04 8.91 -12.83
N TYR A 322 13.24 7.92 -12.40
CA TYR A 322 11.79 7.93 -12.55
C TYR A 322 11.11 7.58 -11.23
N THR A 323 10.00 8.26 -10.97
CA THR A 323 9.15 8.00 -9.80
C THR A 323 8.55 6.60 -9.90
N GLY A 324 8.26 5.97 -8.76
CA GLY A 324 7.42 4.78 -8.74
C GLY A 324 6.01 5.06 -9.28
N ALA A 325 5.36 4.03 -9.72
CA ALA A 325 4.01 4.08 -10.25
C ALA A 325 3.16 2.92 -9.71
N ILE A 326 1.89 3.21 -9.43
CA ILE A 326 0.91 2.25 -8.98
C ILE A 326 -0.26 2.28 -9.97
N SER A 327 -0.68 1.10 -10.43
CA SER A 327 -1.83 1.02 -11.35
C SER A 327 -3.14 1.35 -10.62
N VAL A 328 -4.16 1.72 -11.37
CA VAL A 328 -5.53 1.66 -10.87
C VAL A 328 -5.87 0.21 -10.51
N THR A 329 -6.73 0.02 -9.52
CA THR A 329 -7.18 -1.32 -9.13
C THR A 329 -8.04 -1.96 -10.22
N ARG A 330 -7.95 -3.27 -10.36
CA ARG A 330 -8.80 -4.09 -11.24
C ARG A 330 -9.51 -5.15 -10.43
N SER A 331 -10.74 -5.49 -10.85
CA SER A 331 -11.53 -6.52 -10.19
C SER A 331 -11.58 -7.79 -11.03
N ALA A 332 -11.54 -8.94 -10.37
CA ALA A 332 -11.81 -10.25 -10.96
C ALA A 332 -12.71 -11.07 -10.02
N THR A 333 -13.61 -11.87 -10.59
CA THR A 333 -14.46 -12.78 -9.82
C THR A 333 -14.03 -14.21 -10.08
N VAL A 334 -13.72 -14.95 -9.02
CA VAL A 334 -13.36 -16.37 -9.08
C VAL A 334 -14.49 -17.22 -8.54
N ILE A 335 -15.10 -18.01 -9.43
CA ILE A 335 -16.25 -18.87 -9.13
C ILE A 335 -15.74 -20.18 -8.50
N PRO A 336 -16.37 -20.67 -7.40
CA PRO A 336 -16.00 -21.96 -6.82
C PRO A 336 -16.15 -23.12 -7.80
N LEU A 337 -15.20 -24.03 -7.81
CA LEU A 337 -15.20 -25.19 -8.73
C LEU A 337 -16.48 -26.04 -8.60
N PHE A 338 -17.00 -26.22 -7.38
CA PHE A 338 -18.22 -27.02 -7.17
C PHE A 338 -19.47 -26.40 -7.82
N LEU A 339 -19.53 -25.06 -7.92
CA LEU A 339 -20.67 -24.38 -8.52
C LEU A 339 -20.73 -24.62 -10.04
N THR A 340 -19.59 -24.67 -10.71
CA THR A 340 -19.51 -25.00 -12.15
C THR A 340 -19.95 -26.43 -12.41
N ALA A 341 -19.61 -27.38 -11.52
CA ALA A 341 -20.07 -28.76 -11.59
C ALA A 341 -21.61 -28.86 -11.43
N LEU A 342 -22.21 -28.11 -10.50
CA LEU A 342 -23.65 -28.05 -10.31
C LEU A 342 -24.40 -27.49 -11.54
N ILE A 343 -23.87 -26.43 -12.14
CA ILE A 343 -24.39 -25.84 -13.37
C ILE A 343 -24.32 -26.86 -14.51
N GLY A 344 -23.23 -27.57 -14.66
CA GLY A 344 -23.04 -28.64 -15.65
C GLY A 344 -24.09 -29.75 -15.50
N ILE A 345 -24.33 -30.23 -14.27
CA ILE A 345 -25.34 -31.25 -13.98
C ILE A 345 -26.77 -30.73 -14.32
N ALA A 346 -27.08 -29.49 -13.96
CA ALA A 346 -28.37 -28.88 -14.25
C ALA A 346 -28.65 -28.76 -15.77
N VAL A 347 -27.63 -28.34 -16.55
CA VAL A 347 -27.74 -28.26 -18.01
C VAL A 347 -27.92 -29.64 -18.63
N ILE A 348 -27.13 -30.62 -18.21
CA ILE A 348 -27.27 -32.03 -18.71
C ILE A 348 -28.65 -32.55 -18.38
N SER A 349 -29.17 -32.36 -17.18
CA SER A 349 -30.50 -32.81 -16.76
C SER A 349 -31.60 -32.14 -17.58
N ALA A 350 -31.47 -30.83 -17.88
CA ALA A 350 -32.41 -30.10 -18.72
C ALA A 350 -32.43 -30.62 -20.17
N VAL A 351 -31.26 -30.93 -20.73
CA VAL A 351 -31.13 -31.50 -22.07
C VAL A 351 -31.75 -32.90 -22.14
N ILE A 352 -31.48 -33.77 -21.15
CA ILE A 352 -32.08 -35.12 -21.07
C ILE A 352 -33.59 -35.00 -20.95
N GLY A 353 -34.10 -34.09 -20.11
CA GLY A 353 -35.56 -33.84 -19.98
C GLY A 353 -36.19 -33.37 -21.30
N ALA A 354 -35.54 -32.45 -22.01
CA ALA A 354 -36.04 -31.98 -23.30
C ALA A 354 -36.05 -33.08 -24.36
N VAL A 355 -35.01 -33.92 -24.42
CA VAL A 355 -34.97 -35.08 -25.34
C VAL A 355 -36.06 -36.10 -25.00
N ALA A 356 -36.27 -36.41 -23.72
CA ALA A 356 -37.32 -37.33 -23.30
C ALA A 356 -38.73 -36.82 -23.67
N VAL A 357 -38.99 -35.51 -23.53
CA VAL A 357 -40.26 -34.90 -23.95
C VAL A 357 -40.45 -34.98 -25.48
N LEU A 358 -39.40 -34.73 -26.26
CA LEU A 358 -39.46 -34.85 -27.72
C LEU A 358 -39.73 -36.29 -28.17
N MET A 359 -39.06 -37.27 -27.55
CA MET A 359 -39.31 -38.70 -27.84
C MET A 359 -40.74 -39.10 -27.48
N ALA A 360 -41.27 -38.69 -26.32
CA ALA A 360 -42.62 -38.97 -25.93
C ALA A 360 -43.65 -38.37 -26.89
N ARG A 361 -43.42 -37.15 -27.40
CA ARG A 361 -44.28 -36.53 -28.42
C ARG A 361 -44.23 -37.29 -29.75
N HIS A 362 -43.03 -37.73 -30.17
CA HIS A 362 -42.90 -38.52 -31.40
C HIS A 362 -43.66 -39.86 -31.32
N THR A 363 -43.53 -40.55 -30.20
CA THR A 363 -44.26 -41.82 -29.97
C THR A 363 -45.76 -41.60 -29.90
N GLN A 364 -46.25 -40.47 -29.37
CA GLN A 364 -47.67 -40.14 -29.40
C GLN A 364 -48.19 -39.86 -30.83
N GLN A 365 -47.44 -39.19 -31.68
CA GLN A 365 -47.81 -38.97 -33.08
C GLN A 365 -47.87 -40.28 -33.88
N GLU A 366 -46.83 -41.15 -33.73
CA GLU A 366 -46.85 -42.48 -34.37
C GLU A 366 -48.07 -43.32 -33.97
N ASN A 367 -48.51 -43.28 -32.70
CA ASN A 367 -49.66 -43.99 -32.21
C ASN A 367 -51.00 -43.39 -32.71
N LEU A 368 -51.06 -42.10 -33.07
CA LEU A 368 -52.21 -41.43 -33.67
C LEU A 368 -52.32 -41.67 -35.16
N GLU A 369 -51.23 -41.96 -35.86
CA GLU A 369 -51.23 -42.32 -37.29
C GLU A 369 -51.57 -43.80 -37.54
N LEU A 370 -51.50 -44.62 -36.50
CA LEU A 370 -51.89 -46.09 -36.58
C LEU A 370 -53.31 -46.39 -36.15
N GLN A 371 -54.17 -45.42 -35.78
CA GLN A 371 -55.56 -45.50 -35.52
C GLN A 371 -56.39 -44.94 -36.69
#